data_e171d6166b983b3e5b44d5fc634bbea5
#
_entry.id   e171d6166b983b3e5b44d5fc634bbea5
#
_cell.length_a   1.000
_cell.length_b   1.000
_cell.length_c   1.000
_cell.angle_alpha   90.00
_cell.angle_beta   90.00
_cell.angle_gamma   90.00
#
_symmetry.space_group_name_H-M   'P 1'
#
loop_
_entity.id
_entity.type
_entity.pdbx_description
1 polymer ?
#
loop_
_entity_poly.entity_id
_entity_poly.type
_entity_poly.pdbx_seq_one_letter_code
_entity_poly.pdbx_strand_id
1 'polypeptide(L)'
;MAETTSLAFPNMFNLTSNQVAVSEDIASVVERTRLLILTEPTELYNNPDFGVGLKRHMWKYNSTNERALIKDRIIEQLRLHERAVFPDRTQFTDGLLSSSDVPGEIEDPNSIKMTAVLQTTFGKEISLTLNQDAPVEGTLTINSSGWTVTQNL
;
A
#
# COMPACT_ATOMS: atom_id res chain seq x y z
N MET A 1 -3.52 22.93 10.89
CA MET A 1 -3.29 21.52 10.58
C MET A 1 -1.85 21.36 10.12
N ALA A 2 -1.17 20.35 10.58
CA ALA A 2 0.19 20.11 10.10
C ALA A 2 0.12 19.59 8.67
N GLU A 3 0.58 20.37 7.71
CA GLU A 3 0.77 19.93 6.34
C GLU A 3 1.88 18.86 6.34
N THR A 4 1.59 17.71 5.78
CA THR A 4 2.61 16.68 5.57
C THR A 4 3.19 16.85 4.16
N THR A 5 4.46 17.17 4.10
CA THR A 5 5.19 17.31 2.85
C THR A 5 6.26 16.23 2.75
N SER A 6 6.44 15.66 1.58
CA SER A 6 7.52 14.73 1.26
C SER A 6 8.07 15.01 -0.13
N LEU A 7 9.26 14.46 -0.41
CA LEU A 7 9.79 14.47 -1.77
C LEU A 7 8.90 13.61 -2.67
N ALA A 8 8.52 14.14 -3.83
CA ALA A 8 7.74 13.38 -4.79
C ALA A 8 8.58 12.23 -5.38
N PHE A 9 8.04 11.01 -5.36
CA PHE A 9 8.70 9.83 -5.89
C PHE A 9 7.87 9.23 -7.04
N PRO A 10 8.45 8.81 -8.16
CA PRO A 10 9.89 8.74 -8.48
C PRO A 10 10.51 10.04 -9.00
N ASN A 11 9.71 11.04 -9.34
CA ASN A 11 10.16 12.26 -9.98
C ASN A 11 10.55 13.34 -8.96
N MET A 12 11.62 13.12 -8.24
CA MET A 12 12.10 14.04 -7.19
C MET A 12 12.60 15.40 -7.70
N PHE A 13 12.91 15.51 -8.98
CA PHE A 13 13.43 16.75 -9.57
C PHE A 13 12.52 17.24 -10.68
N ASN A 14 12.08 18.48 -10.57
CA ASN A 14 11.35 19.15 -11.62
C ASN A 14 12.34 19.74 -12.64
N LEU A 15 12.49 19.09 -13.78
CA LEU A 15 13.44 19.49 -14.83
C LEU A 15 13.14 20.87 -15.43
N THR A 16 11.87 21.32 -15.34
CA THR A 16 11.45 22.60 -15.94
C THR A 16 11.77 23.79 -15.02
N SER A 17 11.69 23.62 -13.72
CA SER A 17 11.89 24.70 -12.73
C SER A 17 13.22 24.61 -11.98
N ASN A 18 14.00 23.56 -12.21
CA ASN A 18 15.23 23.24 -11.48
C ASN A 18 15.04 23.20 -9.96
N GLN A 19 13.84 22.83 -9.52
CA GLN A 19 13.45 22.72 -8.12
C GLN A 19 13.17 21.27 -7.76
N VAL A 20 13.22 21.02 -6.45
CA VAL A 20 12.82 19.72 -5.90
C VAL A 20 11.30 19.59 -5.99
N ALA A 21 10.81 18.50 -6.58
CA ALA A 21 9.39 18.20 -6.60
C ALA A 21 8.94 17.74 -5.21
N VAL A 22 7.89 18.36 -4.69
CA VAL A 22 7.32 18.08 -3.38
C VAL A 22 5.91 17.54 -3.55
N SER A 23 5.61 16.50 -2.83
CA SER A 23 4.28 15.91 -2.72
C SER A 23 3.66 16.35 -1.39
N GLU A 24 2.43 16.81 -1.42
CA GLU A 24 1.75 17.39 -0.26
C GLU A 24 0.55 16.54 0.19
N ASP A 25 0.23 16.65 1.47
CA ASP A 25 -0.97 16.04 2.08
C ASP A 25 -1.15 14.56 1.74
N ILE A 26 -2.30 14.25 1.14
CA ILE A 26 -2.73 12.86 0.88
C ILE A 26 -1.81 12.15 -0.11
N ALA A 27 -1.30 12.85 -1.13
CA ALA A 27 -0.37 12.27 -2.09
C ALA A 27 0.93 11.83 -1.41
N SER A 28 1.43 12.66 -0.50
CA SER A 28 2.60 12.36 0.32
C SER A 28 2.38 11.10 1.19
N VAL A 29 1.19 10.97 1.81
CA VAL A 29 0.84 9.78 2.61
C VAL A 29 0.75 8.54 1.74
N VAL A 30 0.12 8.64 0.56
CA VAL A 30 0.01 7.53 -0.40
C VAL A 30 1.39 7.04 -0.84
N GLU A 31 2.30 7.94 -1.19
CA GLU A 31 3.66 7.59 -1.61
C GLU A 31 4.47 6.93 -0.48
N ARG A 32 4.40 7.46 0.74
CA ARG A 32 5.07 6.85 1.90
C ARG A 32 4.50 5.49 2.24
N THR A 33 3.18 5.35 2.23
CA THR A 33 2.50 4.07 2.46
C THR A 33 2.90 3.03 1.40
N ARG A 34 3.00 3.46 0.14
CA ARG A 34 3.47 2.60 -0.96
C ARG A 34 4.89 2.12 -0.70
N LEU A 35 5.81 3.03 -0.38
CA LEU A 35 7.19 2.66 -0.05
C LEU A 35 7.26 1.69 1.12
N LEU A 36 6.50 1.96 2.18
CA LEU A 36 6.43 1.11 3.36
C LEU A 36 5.99 -0.33 3.03
N ILE A 37 4.99 -0.47 2.16
CA ILE A 37 4.43 -1.79 1.82
C ILE A 37 5.35 -2.56 0.87
N LEU A 38 5.98 -1.88 -0.09
CA LEU A 38 6.81 -2.52 -1.10
C LEU A 38 8.22 -2.83 -0.64
N THR A 39 8.75 -2.06 0.32
CA THR A 39 10.11 -2.27 0.82
C THR A 39 10.22 -3.61 1.55
N GLU A 40 11.23 -4.38 1.19
CA GLU A 40 11.56 -5.61 1.87
C GLU A 40 12.31 -5.32 3.18
N PRO A 41 12.00 -6.01 4.29
CA PRO A 41 12.82 -5.94 5.49
C PRO A 41 14.27 -6.27 5.17
N THR A 42 15.21 -5.49 5.73
CA THR A 42 16.66 -5.51 5.48
C THR A 42 17.13 -4.81 4.21
N GLU A 43 16.24 -4.30 3.38
CA GLU A 43 16.60 -3.53 2.18
C GLU A 43 17.20 -2.16 2.53
N LEU A 44 16.72 -1.54 3.60
CA LEU A 44 17.26 -0.28 4.09
C LEU A 44 18.37 -0.51 5.12
N TYR A 45 19.58 -0.09 4.77
CA TYR A 45 20.78 -0.29 5.60
C TYR A 45 20.66 0.27 7.03
N ASN A 46 20.08 1.46 7.19
CA ASN A 46 19.94 2.10 8.51
C ASN A 46 18.69 1.69 9.28
N ASN A 47 17.76 0.99 8.65
CA ASN A 47 16.52 0.55 9.28
C ASN A 47 16.10 -0.81 8.74
N PRO A 48 16.72 -1.87 9.22
CA PRO A 48 16.48 -3.23 8.70
C PRO A 48 15.06 -3.74 8.97
N ASP A 49 14.36 -3.17 9.95
CA ASP A 49 12.99 -3.57 10.29
C ASP A 49 11.92 -2.82 9.50
N PHE A 50 12.34 -1.84 8.68
CA PHE A 50 11.42 -1.09 7.84
C PHE A 50 10.90 -1.96 6.68
N GLY A 51 9.60 -1.87 6.46
CA GLY A 51 8.93 -2.47 5.33
C GLY A 51 8.08 -3.71 5.68
N VAL A 52 7.04 -3.88 4.91
CA VAL A 52 6.11 -5.04 5.03
C VAL A 52 6.68 -6.25 4.31
N GLY A 53 7.37 -6.04 3.19
CA GLY A 53 7.91 -7.14 2.39
C GLY A 53 6.84 -7.94 1.68
N LEU A 54 5.91 -7.25 1.04
CA LEU A 54 4.74 -7.88 0.43
C LEU A 54 5.08 -8.93 -0.63
N LYS A 55 6.18 -8.76 -1.35
CA LYS A 55 6.64 -9.71 -2.38
C LYS A 55 6.87 -11.13 -1.85
N ARG A 56 7.34 -11.27 -0.61
CA ARG A 56 7.56 -12.59 0.02
C ARG A 56 6.29 -13.38 0.19
N HIS A 57 5.18 -12.67 0.40
CA HIS A 57 3.87 -13.27 0.64
C HIS A 57 3.17 -13.67 -0.64
N MET A 58 3.51 -13.04 -1.77
CA MET A 58 2.91 -13.31 -3.07
C MET A 58 3.17 -14.72 -3.60
N TRP A 59 4.24 -15.37 -3.16
CA TRP A 59 4.59 -16.72 -3.57
C TRP A 59 4.06 -17.82 -2.63
N LYS A 60 3.30 -17.42 -1.62
CA LYS A 60 2.75 -18.35 -0.64
C LYS A 60 1.29 -18.63 -0.93
N TYR A 61 0.83 -19.81 -0.48
CA TYR A 61 -0.57 -20.17 -0.57
C TYR A 61 -1.45 -19.24 0.26
N ASN A 62 -2.63 -18.96 -0.25
CA ASN A 62 -3.66 -18.18 0.44
C ASN A 62 -4.18 -18.96 1.67
N SER A 63 -3.57 -18.75 2.79
CA SER A 63 -4.00 -19.30 4.07
C SER A 63 -4.45 -18.19 5.02
N THR A 64 -5.33 -18.52 5.95
CA THR A 64 -5.77 -17.58 7.00
C THR A 64 -4.58 -17.05 7.80
N ASN A 65 -3.60 -17.90 8.09
CA ASN A 65 -2.38 -17.50 8.82
C ASN A 65 -1.54 -16.51 8.03
N GLU A 66 -1.36 -16.74 6.73
CA GLU A 66 -0.58 -15.84 5.88
C GLU A 66 -1.24 -14.48 5.76
N ARG A 67 -2.56 -14.44 5.58
CA ARG A 67 -3.33 -13.18 5.57
C ARG A 67 -3.23 -12.44 6.92
N ALA A 68 -3.30 -13.16 8.03
CA ALA A 68 -3.13 -12.57 9.35
C ALA A 68 -1.73 -11.97 9.52
N LEU A 69 -0.68 -12.66 9.09
CA LEU A 69 0.70 -12.14 9.14
C LEU A 69 0.87 -10.86 8.32
N ILE A 70 0.30 -10.80 7.12
CA ILE A 70 0.33 -9.59 6.30
C ILE A 70 -0.39 -8.44 6.99
N LYS A 71 -1.59 -8.68 7.53
CA LYS A 71 -2.38 -7.67 8.24
C LYS A 71 -1.62 -7.11 9.45
N ASP A 72 -1.10 -8.00 10.29
CA ASP A 72 -0.35 -7.61 11.50
C ASP A 72 0.91 -6.81 11.14
N ARG A 73 1.61 -7.23 10.09
CA ARG A 73 2.81 -6.52 9.64
C ARG A 73 2.49 -5.15 9.07
N ILE A 74 1.41 -4.99 8.31
CA ILE A 74 0.95 -3.69 7.82
C ILE A 74 0.62 -2.76 9.00
N ILE A 75 -0.15 -3.21 9.98
CA ILE A 75 -0.52 -2.42 11.16
C ILE A 75 0.73 -2.00 11.94
N GLU A 76 1.64 -2.93 12.19
CA GLU A 76 2.89 -2.66 12.91
C GLU A 76 3.72 -1.60 12.21
N GLN A 77 3.93 -1.75 10.91
CA GLN A 77 4.73 -0.83 10.12
C GLN A 77 4.10 0.57 10.01
N LEU A 78 2.78 0.64 9.83
CA LEU A 78 2.05 1.91 9.85
C LEU A 78 2.19 2.62 11.21
N ARG A 79 2.09 1.87 12.31
CA ARG A 79 2.23 2.42 13.66
C ARG A 79 3.62 3.00 13.91
N LEU A 80 4.65 2.37 13.38
CA LEU A 80 6.05 2.79 13.58
C LEU A 80 6.46 3.96 12.67
N HIS A 81 5.98 3.96 11.44
CA HIS A 81 6.55 4.80 10.39
C HIS A 81 5.59 5.82 9.76
N GLU A 82 4.25 5.63 9.88
CA GLU A 82 3.29 6.53 9.26
C GLU A 82 2.35 7.17 10.29
N ARG A 83 2.70 8.39 10.69
CA ARG A 83 1.95 9.15 11.71
C ARG A 83 0.64 9.76 11.19
N ALA A 84 0.51 9.88 9.87
CA ALA A 84 -0.67 10.48 9.25
C ALA A 84 -1.81 9.47 9.05
N VAL A 85 -1.64 8.22 9.46
CA VAL A 85 -2.63 7.16 9.39
C VAL A 85 -2.96 6.66 10.79
N PHE A 86 -4.22 6.31 11.03
CA PHE A 86 -4.67 5.65 12.27
C PHE A 86 -4.62 4.12 12.09
N PRO A 87 -3.55 3.45 12.54
CA PRO A 87 -3.40 2.00 12.32
C PRO A 87 -4.52 1.20 13.00
N ASP A 88 -4.99 1.65 14.17
CA ASP A 88 -6.05 0.96 14.93
C ASP A 88 -7.44 1.06 14.29
N ARG A 89 -7.61 1.95 13.30
CA ARG A 89 -8.85 2.10 12.52
C ARG A 89 -8.77 1.48 11.13
N THR A 90 -7.68 0.78 10.84
CA THR A 90 -7.50 0.08 9.57
C THR A 90 -8.48 -1.10 9.49
N GLN A 91 -9.27 -1.12 8.43
CA GLN A 91 -10.21 -2.20 8.16
C GLN A 91 -9.65 -3.08 7.05
N PHE A 92 -9.66 -4.39 7.26
CA PHE A 92 -9.25 -5.36 6.26
C PHE A 92 -10.44 -6.16 5.78
N THR A 93 -10.56 -6.27 4.46
CA THR A 93 -11.56 -7.09 3.80
C THR A 93 -10.84 -8.13 2.96
N ASP A 94 -11.22 -9.38 3.09
CA ASP A 94 -10.73 -10.44 2.23
C ASP A 94 -11.47 -10.34 0.89
N GLY A 95 -10.74 -10.20 -0.19
CA GLY A 95 -11.26 -9.94 -1.53
C GLY A 95 -11.06 -8.49 -1.98
N LEU A 96 -11.57 -8.19 -3.16
CA LEU A 96 -11.52 -6.86 -3.77
C LEU A 96 -12.75 -6.05 -3.37
N LEU A 97 -12.59 -4.76 -3.05
CA LEU A 97 -13.72 -3.86 -2.79
C LEU A 97 -14.53 -3.51 -4.04
N SER A 98 -13.97 -3.74 -5.22
CA SER A 98 -14.64 -3.43 -6.45
C SER A 98 -15.61 -4.55 -6.82
N SER A 99 -16.89 -4.25 -6.78
CA SER A 99 -17.98 -5.09 -7.24
C SER A 99 -18.16 -5.06 -8.77
N SER A 100 -17.12 -4.96 -9.53
CA SER A 100 -17.20 -5.35 -10.92
C SER A 100 -17.03 -6.87 -10.98
N ASP A 101 -18.06 -7.58 -10.55
CA ASP A 101 -18.27 -8.97 -10.92
C ASP A 101 -18.27 -9.02 -12.45
N VAL A 102 -17.11 -9.23 -13.03
CA VAL A 102 -17.04 -9.61 -14.45
C VAL A 102 -17.50 -11.05 -14.49
N PRO A 103 -18.69 -11.34 -15.04
CA PRO A 103 -19.20 -12.69 -15.09
C PRO A 103 -18.25 -13.53 -15.95
N GLY A 104 -17.54 -14.48 -15.32
CA GLY A 104 -16.67 -15.41 -16.01
C GLY A 104 -15.21 -15.41 -15.58
N GLU A 105 -14.80 -14.54 -14.65
CA GLU A 105 -13.47 -14.62 -14.04
C GLU A 105 -13.46 -15.77 -13.04
N ILE A 106 -12.74 -16.85 -13.37
CA ILE A 106 -12.53 -17.97 -12.44
C ILE A 106 -11.51 -17.48 -11.42
N GLU A 107 -11.99 -17.09 -10.25
CA GLU A 107 -11.11 -16.73 -9.13
C GLU A 107 -10.31 -17.97 -8.70
N ASP A 108 -8.98 -17.85 -8.68
CA ASP A 108 -8.15 -18.89 -8.08
C ASP A 108 -8.32 -18.80 -6.55
N PRO A 109 -8.90 -19.81 -5.90
CA PRO A 109 -9.09 -19.80 -4.44
C PRO A 109 -7.77 -19.80 -3.67
N ASN A 110 -6.65 -20.10 -4.31
CA ASN A 110 -5.33 -20.10 -3.70
C ASN A 110 -4.63 -18.74 -3.78
N SER A 111 -5.16 -17.80 -4.55
CA SER A 111 -4.56 -16.48 -4.66
C SER A 111 -4.90 -15.56 -3.48
N ILE A 112 -3.96 -14.74 -3.09
CA ILE A 112 -4.16 -13.75 -2.04
C ILE A 112 -4.80 -12.51 -2.66
N LYS A 113 -6.06 -12.26 -2.25
CA LYS A 113 -6.78 -11.02 -2.55
C LYS A 113 -7.19 -10.39 -1.25
N MET A 114 -6.79 -9.14 -1.02
CA MET A 114 -7.20 -8.42 0.18
C MET A 114 -7.22 -6.92 -0.09
N THR A 115 -8.12 -6.25 0.61
CA THR A 115 -8.19 -4.80 0.63
C THR A 115 -8.06 -4.30 2.06
N ALA A 116 -7.22 -3.30 2.25
CA ALA A 116 -7.11 -2.57 3.49
C ALA A 116 -7.59 -1.12 3.29
N VAL A 117 -8.48 -0.66 4.15
CA VAL A 117 -8.93 0.74 4.18
C VAL A 117 -8.28 1.43 5.35
N LEU A 118 -7.44 2.40 5.06
CA LEU A 118 -6.68 3.19 6.03
C LEU A 118 -7.37 4.55 6.23
N GLN A 119 -7.59 4.93 7.47
CA GLN A 119 -8.08 6.27 7.80
C GLN A 119 -6.92 7.21 8.10
N THR A 120 -6.88 8.34 7.40
CA THR A 120 -5.86 9.36 7.64
C THR A 120 -6.30 10.36 8.70
N THR A 121 -5.32 11.04 9.32
CA THR A 121 -5.55 12.14 10.26
C THR A 121 -6.24 13.35 9.62
N PHE A 122 -6.25 13.42 8.29
CA PHE A 122 -6.96 14.46 7.51
C PHE A 122 -8.44 14.13 7.27
N GLY A 123 -8.95 13.02 7.81
CA GLY A 123 -10.32 12.58 7.60
C GLY A 123 -10.60 11.98 6.22
N LYS A 124 -9.55 11.64 5.47
CA LYS A 124 -9.65 10.95 4.17
C LYS A 124 -9.27 9.49 4.31
N GLU A 125 -9.78 8.67 3.39
CA GLU A 125 -9.51 7.24 3.35
C GLU A 125 -8.56 6.91 2.19
N ILE A 126 -7.69 5.94 2.44
CA ILE A 126 -6.80 5.34 1.46
C ILE A 126 -7.14 3.86 1.38
N SER A 127 -7.49 3.36 0.22
CA SER A 127 -7.69 1.93 0.01
C SER A 127 -6.45 1.32 -0.64
N LEU A 128 -5.96 0.25 -0.03
CA LEU A 128 -4.88 -0.59 -0.53
C LEU A 128 -5.50 -1.89 -1.03
N THR A 129 -5.37 -2.19 -2.30
CA THR A 129 -5.88 -3.43 -2.88
C THR A 129 -4.70 -4.27 -3.36
N LEU A 130 -4.56 -5.45 -2.78
CA LEU A 130 -3.62 -6.47 -3.18
C LEU A 130 -4.34 -7.52 -3.99
N ASN A 131 -3.87 -7.78 -5.20
CA ASN A 131 -4.39 -8.82 -6.08
C ASN A 131 -3.25 -9.65 -6.65
N GLN A 132 -3.16 -10.91 -6.24
CA GLN A 132 -2.16 -11.85 -6.72
C GLN A 132 -2.48 -12.39 -8.13
N ASP A 133 -3.75 -12.45 -8.51
CA ASP A 133 -4.19 -12.97 -9.82
C ASP A 133 -4.10 -11.96 -10.97
N ALA A 134 -3.56 -10.78 -10.72
CA ALA A 134 -3.40 -9.81 -11.80
C ALA A 134 -2.49 -10.37 -12.90
N PRO A 135 -2.73 -10.04 -14.17
CA PRO A 135 -2.09 -10.69 -15.31
C PRO A 135 -0.57 -10.52 -15.40
N VAL A 136 0.01 -9.72 -14.52
CA VAL A 136 1.47 -9.49 -14.47
C VAL A 136 1.92 -9.61 -13.00
N GLU A 137 2.24 -10.82 -12.56
CA GLU A 137 2.91 -11.13 -11.29
C GLU A 137 2.27 -10.53 -10.01
N GLY A 138 0.98 -10.19 -10.06
CA GLY A 138 0.30 -9.53 -8.96
C GLY A 138 0.40 -8.00 -9.00
N THR A 139 -0.58 -7.34 -8.41
CA THR A 139 -0.62 -5.87 -8.33
C THR A 139 -0.95 -5.37 -6.94
N LEU A 140 -0.34 -4.25 -6.59
CA LEU A 140 -0.74 -3.41 -5.48
C LEU A 140 -1.35 -2.12 -6.04
N THR A 141 -2.60 -1.84 -5.72
CA THR A 141 -3.27 -0.60 -6.09
C THR A 141 -3.59 0.20 -4.84
N ILE A 142 -3.21 1.46 -4.82
CA ILE A 142 -3.50 2.39 -3.74
C ILE A 142 -4.37 3.52 -4.28
N ASN A 143 -5.57 3.65 -3.76
CA ASN A 143 -6.54 4.67 -4.14
C ASN A 143 -6.84 5.62 -2.98
N SER A 144 -6.87 6.90 -3.26
CA SER A 144 -7.37 7.92 -2.36
C SER A 144 -7.92 9.10 -3.17
N SER A 145 -8.81 9.88 -2.64
CA SER A 145 -9.42 11.10 -3.20
C SER A 145 -8.69 11.73 -4.40
N GLY A 146 -8.88 11.19 -5.59
CA GLY A 146 -8.25 11.68 -6.83
C GLY A 146 -6.84 11.14 -7.11
N TRP A 147 -6.31 10.27 -6.27
CA TRP A 147 -5.00 9.63 -6.45
C TRP A 147 -5.15 8.12 -6.61
N THR A 148 -4.53 7.59 -7.64
CA THR A 148 -4.44 6.13 -7.86
C THR A 148 -3.00 5.80 -8.22
N VAL A 149 -2.41 4.89 -7.49
CA VAL A 149 -1.09 4.33 -7.78
C VAL A 149 -1.21 2.83 -7.92
N THR A 150 -0.85 2.30 -9.07
CA THR A 150 -0.80 0.86 -9.31
C THR A 150 0.63 0.44 -9.56
N GLN A 151 1.06 -0.64 -8.92
CA GLN A 151 2.39 -1.19 -9.07
C GLN A 151 2.32 -2.70 -9.24
N ASN A 152 3.05 -3.23 -10.23
CA ASN A 152 3.31 -4.66 -10.34
C ASN A 152 4.31 -5.08 -9.25
N LEU A 153 4.05 -6.21 -8.62
CA LEU A 153 4.84 -6.76 -7.52
C LEU A 153 5.97 -7.65 -8.02
#